data_a06cf17bfbc6b381d6675bfe30827fc6
#
_entry.id   a06cf17bfbc6b381d6675bfe30827fc6
#
_cell.length_a   1.000
_cell.length_b   1.000
_cell.length_c   1.000
_cell.angle_alpha   90.00
_cell.angle_beta   90.00
_cell.angle_gamma   90.00
#
_symmetry.space_group_name_H-M   'P 1'
#
loop_
_entity.id
_entity.type
_entity.pdbx_description
1 polymer ?
#
loop_
_entity_poly.entity_id
_entity_poly.type
_entity_poly.pdbx_seq_one_letter_code
_entity_poly.pdbx_strand_id
1 'polypeptide(L)' 'MSQNYQYNTIEEALRDLKEGKIVLVTDDPDRENEGDLICAAEFATRENINFMATYAKGLICTPMSAEIAARLNFCLLY' A
#
# COMPACT_ATOMS: atom_id res chain seq x y z
N MET A 1 -0.22 9.66 25.52
CA MET A 1 -1.37 8.78 25.42
C MET A 1 -0.91 7.36 25.19
N SER A 2 -1.39 6.47 26.00
CA SER A 2 -1.00 5.08 25.87
C SER A 2 -1.68 4.47 24.66
N GLN A 3 -0.90 3.81 23.85
CA GLN A 3 -1.40 3.19 22.63
C GLN A 3 -1.26 1.68 22.76
N ASN A 4 -2.39 1.01 22.87
CA ASN A 4 -2.41 -0.45 22.96
C ASN A 4 -2.84 -1.04 21.62
N TYR A 5 -2.28 -0.51 20.56
CA TYR A 5 -2.57 -1.02 19.22
C TYR A 5 -1.99 -2.41 19.09
N GLN A 6 -2.82 -3.31 18.66
CA GLN A 6 -2.36 -4.62 18.26
C GLN A 6 -2.29 -4.65 16.75
N TYR A 7 -1.07 -4.72 16.25
CA TYR A 7 -0.87 -4.85 14.82
C TYR A 7 -1.05 -6.30 14.41
N ASN A 8 -1.56 -6.48 13.22
CA ASN A 8 -1.65 -7.81 12.64
C ASN A 8 -0.25 -8.34 12.33
N THR A 9 -0.12 -9.65 12.25
CA THR A 9 1.14 -10.26 11.89
C THR A 9 1.40 -10.07 10.39
N ILE A 10 2.66 -10.26 9.99
CA ILE A 10 3.02 -10.20 8.58
C ILE A 10 2.25 -11.26 7.79
N GLU A 11 2.10 -12.45 8.38
CA GLU A 11 1.35 -13.53 7.73
C GLU A 11 -0.10 -13.16 7.48
N GLU A 12 -0.71 -12.50 8.45
CA GLU A 12 -2.10 -12.03 8.28
C GLU A 12 -2.20 -10.96 7.19
N ALA A 13 -1.24 -10.04 7.17
CA ALA A 13 -1.23 -8.99 6.16
C ALA A 13 -1.05 -9.57 4.75
N LEU A 14 -0.15 -10.54 4.61
CA LEU A 14 0.06 -11.18 3.32
C LEU A 14 -1.19 -11.92 2.85
N ARG A 15 -1.88 -12.56 3.78
CA ARG A 15 -3.15 -13.24 3.46
C ARG A 15 -4.18 -12.23 2.97
N ASP A 16 -4.30 -11.11 3.66
CA ASP A 16 -5.25 -10.07 3.28
C ASP A 16 -4.94 -9.51 1.89
N LEU A 17 -3.67 -9.26 1.60
CA LEU A 17 -3.26 -8.80 0.28
C LEU A 17 -3.62 -9.83 -0.80
N LYS A 18 -3.40 -11.11 -0.50
CA LYS A 18 -3.70 -12.17 -1.44
C LYS A 18 -5.20 -12.29 -1.71
N GLU A 19 -6.01 -11.94 -0.72
CA GLU A 19 -7.47 -11.96 -0.84
C GLU A 19 -8.05 -10.70 -1.47
N GLY A 20 -7.20 -9.76 -1.81
CA GLY A 20 -7.65 -8.53 -2.47
C GLY A 20 -8.01 -7.41 -1.52
N LYS A 21 -7.66 -7.54 -0.25
CA LYS A 21 -7.96 -6.52 0.74
C LYS A 21 -6.91 -5.42 0.72
N ILE A 22 -7.32 -4.24 1.17
CA ILE A 22 -6.40 -3.13 1.39
C ILE A 22 -5.89 -3.22 2.81
N VAL A 23 -4.58 -3.11 2.97
CA VAL A 23 -3.97 -3.11 4.30
C VAL A 23 -3.35 -1.75 4.59
N LEU A 24 -3.34 -1.38 5.86
CA LEU A 24 -2.68 -0.15 6.31
C LEU A 24 -1.34 -0.52 6.90
N VAL A 25 -0.29 0.03 6.33
CA VAL A 25 1.07 -0.20 6.80
C VAL A 25 1.60 1.11 7.38
N THR A 26 2.13 1.04 8.59
CA THR A 26 2.70 2.22 9.24
C THR A 26 4.18 2.01 9.46
N ASP A 27 4.93 3.08 9.42
CA ASP A 27 6.34 3.02 9.73
C ASP A 27 6.59 3.42 11.19
N ASP A 28 7.86 3.37 11.59
CA ASP A 28 8.26 3.70 12.95
C ASP A 28 7.93 5.17 13.24
N PRO A 29 7.35 5.47 14.41
CA PRO A 29 7.12 6.86 14.81
C PRO A 29 8.38 7.72 14.81
N ASP A 30 9.54 7.10 15.00
CA ASP A 30 10.82 7.81 14.98
C ASP A 30 11.32 8.06 13.56
N ARG A 31 10.66 7.51 12.55
CA ARG A 31 10.99 7.75 11.17
C ARG A 31 10.03 8.78 10.60
N GLU A 32 9.09 8.37 9.76
CA GLU A 32 8.13 9.32 9.19
C GLU A 32 6.81 9.35 9.93
N ASN A 33 6.52 8.29 10.68
CA ASN A 33 5.28 8.14 11.42
C ASN A 33 4.06 8.34 10.51
N GLU A 34 4.12 7.73 9.34
CA GLU A 34 3.06 7.84 8.35
C GLU A 34 2.48 6.47 8.06
N GLY A 35 1.26 6.46 7.56
CA GLY A 35 0.60 5.25 7.15
C GLY A 35 0.35 5.24 5.65
N ASP A 36 0.42 4.06 5.06
CA ASP A 36 0.15 3.86 3.64
C ASP A 36 -0.91 2.80 3.48
N LEU A 37 -1.86 3.04 2.57
CA LEU A 37 -2.80 2.02 2.16
C LEU A 37 -2.19 1.26 1.00
N ILE A 38 -2.18 -0.06 1.11
CA ILE A 38 -1.52 -0.92 0.14
C ILE A 38 -2.48 -2.01 -0.30
N CYS A 39 -2.53 -2.27 -1.59
CA CYS A 39 -3.21 -3.46 -2.11
C CYS A 39 -2.33 -4.08 -3.19
N ALA A 40 -2.57 -5.36 -3.47
CA ALA A 40 -1.87 -6.02 -4.56
C ALA A 40 -2.31 -5.42 -5.89
N ALA A 41 -1.38 -5.29 -6.83
CA ALA A 41 -1.66 -4.62 -8.11
C ALA A 41 -2.77 -5.31 -8.88
N GLU A 42 -2.87 -6.64 -8.80
CA GLU A 42 -3.93 -7.37 -9.49
C GLU A 42 -5.32 -7.01 -8.97
N PHE A 43 -5.40 -6.41 -7.81
CA PHE A 43 -6.66 -5.97 -7.23
C PHE A 43 -6.81 -4.45 -7.25
N ALA A 44 -6.05 -3.75 -8.10
CA ALA A 44 -6.17 -2.31 -8.25
C ALA A 44 -7.39 -1.96 -9.08
N THR A 45 -8.56 -2.27 -8.55
CA THR A 45 -9.83 -1.96 -9.18
C THR A 45 -10.16 -0.49 -9.03
N ARG A 46 -11.16 -0.03 -9.80
CA ARG A 46 -11.65 1.33 -9.64
C ARG A 46 -12.06 1.60 -8.20
N GLU A 47 -12.73 0.64 -7.58
CA GLU A 47 -13.21 0.81 -6.20
C GLU A 47 -12.06 0.96 -5.23
N ASN A 48 -11.04 0.10 -5.35
CA ASN A 48 -9.90 0.15 -4.44
C ASN A 48 -9.08 1.42 -4.64
N ILE A 49 -8.85 1.82 -5.87
CA ILE A 49 -8.11 3.06 -6.15
C ILE A 49 -8.89 4.26 -5.65
N ASN A 50 -10.21 4.27 -5.87
CA ASN A 50 -11.04 5.36 -5.39
C ASN A 50 -11.05 5.42 -3.86
N PHE A 51 -11.08 4.29 -3.20
CA PHE A 51 -10.98 4.23 -1.75
C PHE A 51 -9.68 4.85 -1.26
N MET A 52 -8.57 4.48 -1.88
CA MET A 52 -7.26 5.02 -1.51
C MET A 52 -7.22 6.53 -1.70
N ALA A 53 -7.69 7.01 -2.85
CA ALA A 53 -7.67 8.44 -3.14
C ALA A 53 -8.55 9.22 -2.18
N THR A 54 -9.71 8.66 -1.82
CA THR A 54 -10.67 9.34 -0.96
C THR A 54 -10.18 9.42 0.48
N TYR A 55 -9.65 8.33 1.00
CA TYR A 55 -9.35 8.23 2.42
C TYR A 55 -7.89 8.47 2.77
N ALA A 56 -6.97 8.10 1.91
CA ALA A 56 -5.54 8.34 2.18
C ALA A 56 -5.07 9.69 1.68
N LYS A 57 -5.63 10.16 0.56
CA LYS A 57 -5.40 11.52 0.04
C LYS A 57 -3.95 11.85 -0.25
N GLY A 58 -3.16 10.85 -0.51
CA GLY A 58 -1.77 11.05 -0.82
C GLY A 58 -1.47 10.73 -2.27
N LEU A 59 -0.19 10.57 -2.52
CA LEU A 59 0.28 10.18 -3.84
C LEU A 59 0.05 8.68 -4.04
N ILE A 60 -0.49 8.31 -5.18
CA ILE A 60 -0.66 6.89 -5.50
C ILE A 60 0.56 6.43 -6.26
N CYS A 61 1.25 5.45 -5.68
CA CYS A 61 2.48 4.91 -6.25
C CYS A 61 2.25 3.45 -6.68
N THR A 62 2.96 3.03 -7.71
CA THR A 62 2.89 1.65 -8.19
C THR A 62 4.30 1.08 -8.26
N PRO A 63 4.85 0.67 -7.10
CA PRO A 63 6.19 0.06 -7.10
C PRO A 63 6.20 -1.20 -7.95
N MET A 64 7.22 -1.32 -8.77
CA MET A 64 7.36 -2.47 -9.65
C MET A 64 8.82 -2.63 -10.03
N SER A 65 9.18 -3.79 -10.56
CA SER A 65 10.54 -4.02 -11.01
C SER A 65 10.82 -3.17 -12.25
N ALA A 66 12.11 -2.87 -12.46
CA ALA A 66 12.53 -2.12 -13.64
C ALA A 66 12.15 -2.86 -14.92
N GLU A 67 12.19 -4.20 -14.89
CA GLU A 67 11.82 -5.02 -16.04
C GLU A 67 10.36 -4.83 -16.40
N ILE A 68 9.46 -4.84 -15.40
CA ILE A 68 8.04 -4.64 -15.65
C ILE A 68 7.78 -3.21 -16.13
N ALA A 69 8.43 -2.23 -15.51
CA ALA A 69 8.28 -0.83 -15.91
C ALA A 69 8.69 -0.63 -17.37
N ALA A 70 9.81 -1.25 -17.78
CA ALA A 70 10.29 -1.16 -19.15
C ALA A 70 9.30 -1.79 -20.12
N ARG A 71 8.76 -2.96 -19.75
CA ARG A 71 7.80 -3.67 -20.59
C ARG A 71 6.52 -2.89 -20.79
N LEU A 72 6.10 -2.16 -19.75
CA LEU A 72 4.91 -1.31 -19.80
C LEU A 72 5.20 0.09 -20.31
N ASN A 73 6.47 0.38 -20.61
CA ASN A 73 6.88 1.68 -21.13
C ASN A 73 6.66 2.82 -20.13
N PHE A 74 6.81 2.53 -18.86
CA PHE A 74 6.66 3.54 -17.81
C PHE A 74 7.98 4.21 -17.49
N CYS A 75 7.90 5.51 -17.15
CA CYS A 75 9.04 6.23 -16.61
C CYS A 75 9.12 5.99 -15.11
N LEU A 76 10.35 5.90 -14.60
CA LEU A 76 10.55 5.78 -13.16
C LEU A 76 10.47 7.15 -12.51
N LEU A 77 9.90 7.20 -11.32
CA LEU A 77 9.83 8.41 -10.52
C LEU A 77 10.99 8.43 -9.54
N TYR A 78 11.76 9.49 -9.55
CA TYR A 78 12.90 9.66 -8.67
C TYR A 78 12.62 10.71 -7.60
#